data_517fc9f36eed776ab65925f453303a76
#
_entry.id   517fc9f36eed776ab65925f453303a76
#
_cell.length_a   1.000
_cell.length_b   1.000
_cell.length_c   1.000
_cell.angle_alpha   90.00
_cell.angle_beta   90.00
_cell.angle_gamma   90.00
#
_symmetry.space_group_name_H-M   'P 1'
#
loop_
_entity.id
_entity.type
_entity.pdbx_description
1 polymer ?
#
loop_
_entity_poly.entity_id
_entity_poly.type
_entity_poly.pdbx_seq_one_letter_code
_entity_poly.pdbx_strand_id
1 'polypeptide(L)'
;MNYADIEKGIAGLGEKAKKNELSMEDMDGGTFTISNGGVFGSLFGTPIINPPQSAILGMHGTFERPVVRNGQVNKNLKAQLIYEPRLLHLMYQNL
;
A
#
# COMPACT_ATOMS: atom_id res chain seq x y z
N MET A 1 -13.94 15.56 -3.80
CA MET A 1 -14.25 14.24 -3.23
C MET A 1 -14.06 14.28 -1.72
N ASN A 2 -15.09 13.98 -0.96
CA ASN A 2 -15.01 13.90 0.51
C ASN A 2 -14.70 12.46 0.96
N TYR A 3 -14.49 12.23 2.26
CA TYR A 3 -14.19 10.90 2.78
C TYR A 3 -15.30 9.87 2.54
N ALA A 4 -16.57 10.32 2.57
CA ALA A 4 -17.69 9.43 2.28
C ALA A 4 -17.70 8.96 0.82
N ASP A 5 -17.35 9.82 -0.11
CA ASP A 5 -17.25 9.47 -1.53
C ASP A 5 -16.12 8.46 -1.77
N ILE A 6 -14.99 8.64 -1.09
CA ILE A 6 -13.84 7.71 -1.16
C ILE A 6 -14.24 6.33 -0.62
N GLU A 7 -14.87 6.26 0.54
CA GLU A 7 -15.33 5.01 1.14
C GLU A 7 -16.34 4.28 0.25
N LYS A 8 -17.31 4.98 -0.29
CA LYS A 8 -18.30 4.41 -1.23
C LYS A 8 -17.65 3.91 -2.52
N GLY A 9 -16.68 4.67 -3.05
CA GLY A 9 -15.94 4.27 -4.25
C GLY A 9 -15.13 2.99 -4.04
N ILE A 10 -14.41 2.87 -2.93
CA ILE A 10 -13.63 1.68 -2.58
C ILE A 10 -14.55 0.48 -2.37
N ALA A 11 -15.65 0.64 -1.64
CA ALA A 11 -16.62 -0.42 -1.41
C ALA A 11 -17.24 -0.92 -2.72
N GLY A 12 -17.64 -0.01 -3.60
CA GLY A 12 -18.22 -0.35 -4.90
C GLY A 12 -17.26 -1.13 -5.80
N LEU A 13 -15.99 -0.70 -5.88
CA LEU A 13 -14.96 -1.41 -6.63
C LEU A 13 -14.65 -2.78 -5.99
N GLY A 14 -14.66 -2.88 -4.67
CA GLY A 14 -14.51 -4.14 -3.96
C GLY A 14 -15.61 -5.15 -4.27
N GLU A 15 -16.86 -4.71 -4.39
CA GLU A 15 -17.99 -5.57 -4.81
C GLU A 15 -17.86 -6.02 -6.26
N LYS A 16 -17.49 -5.12 -7.18
CA LYS A 16 -17.21 -5.48 -8.57
C LYS A 16 -16.08 -6.51 -8.68
N ALA A 17 -15.02 -6.36 -7.88
CA ALA A 17 -13.91 -7.30 -7.84
C ALA A 17 -14.36 -8.71 -7.39
N LYS A 18 -15.22 -8.80 -6.37
CA LYS A 18 -15.77 -10.09 -5.89
C LYS A 18 -16.62 -10.79 -6.94
N LYS A 19 -17.31 -10.03 -7.78
CA LYS A 19 -18.14 -10.56 -8.87
C LYS A 19 -17.39 -10.79 -10.19
N ASN A 20 -16.08 -10.47 -10.24
CA ASN A 20 -15.26 -10.46 -11.46
C ASN A 20 -15.82 -9.54 -12.57
N GLU A 21 -16.43 -8.43 -12.19
CA GLU A 21 -17.04 -7.45 -13.09
C GLU A 21 -16.16 -6.19 -13.28
N LEU A 22 -14.89 -6.21 -12.83
CA LEU A 22 -13.96 -5.11 -13.06
C LEU A 22 -13.63 -4.98 -14.54
N SER A 23 -13.82 -3.76 -15.07
CA SER A 23 -13.41 -3.42 -16.43
C SER A 23 -11.99 -2.86 -16.46
N MET A 24 -11.37 -2.81 -17.65
CA MET A 24 -10.08 -2.13 -17.82
C MET A 24 -10.17 -0.64 -17.52
N GLU A 25 -11.32 -0.02 -17.78
CA GLU A 25 -11.59 1.38 -17.46
C GLU A 25 -11.59 1.67 -15.96
N ASP A 26 -12.06 0.72 -15.14
CA ASP A 26 -12.04 0.84 -13.67
C ASP A 26 -10.60 0.84 -13.11
N MET A 27 -9.65 0.25 -13.83
CA MET A 27 -8.25 0.12 -13.43
C MET A 27 -7.32 1.17 -14.07
N ASP A 28 -7.83 1.94 -15.02
CA ASP A 28 -7.04 2.89 -15.81
C ASP A 28 -7.06 4.30 -15.19
N GLY A 29 -6.10 5.13 -15.57
CA GLY A 29 -6.03 6.55 -15.21
C GLY A 29 -5.59 6.85 -13.78
N GLY A 30 -5.18 5.87 -13.00
CA GLY A 30 -4.66 6.08 -11.64
C GLY A 30 -3.29 6.75 -11.63
N THR A 31 -3.03 7.60 -10.63
CA THR A 31 -1.75 8.29 -10.42
C THR A 31 -0.95 7.74 -9.25
N PHE A 32 -1.54 6.84 -8.47
CA PHE A 32 -0.99 6.28 -7.25
C PHE A 32 -1.44 4.83 -7.09
N THR A 33 -0.57 3.96 -6.60
CA THR A 33 -0.89 2.57 -6.30
C THR A 33 -0.76 2.28 -4.81
N ILE A 34 -1.71 1.52 -4.27
CA ILE A 34 -1.59 0.90 -2.95
C ILE A 34 -1.54 -0.61 -3.13
N SER A 35 -0.47 -1.23 -2.64
CA SER A 35 -0.26 -2.67 -2.71
C SER A 35 -0.27 -3.30 -1.32
N ASN A 36 -0.92 -4.44 -1.16
CA ASN A 36 -0.99 -5.14 0.11
C ASN A 36 -0.34 -6.52 0.01
N GLY A 37 0.98 -6.58 0.18
CA GLY A 37 1.74 -7.83 0.26
C GLY A 37 1.56 -8.58 1.59
N GLY A 38 1.03 -7.92 2.62
CA GLY A 38 0.82 -8.50 3.94
C GLY A 38 -0.17 -9.65 3.95
N VAL A 39 -1.16 -9.64 3.05
CA VAL A 39 -2.12 -10.75 2.87
C VAL A 39 -1.45 -12.05 2.41
N PHE A 40 -0.26 -11.95 1.81
CA PHE A 40 0.58 -13.08 1.38
C PHE A 40 1.72 -13.37 2.34
N GLY A 41 1.71 -12.79 3.54
CA GLY A 41 2.73 -12.99 4.56
C GLY A 41 4.03 -12.22 4.36
N SER A 42 4.06 -11.23 3.48
CA SER A 42 5.25 -10.42 3.26
C SER A 42 5.62 -9.62 4.50
N LEU A 43 6.89 -9.76 4.94
CA LEU A 43 7.44 -9.02 6.08
C LEU A 43 7.76 -7.57 5.71
N PHE A 44 8.41 -7.38 4.59
CA PHE A 44 8.66 -6.10 3.94
C PHE A 44 9.13 -6.34 2.50
N GLY A 45 9.12 -5.30 1.70
CA GLY A 45 9.62 -5.30 0.33
C GLY A 45 9.71 -3.89 -0.19
N THR A 46 10.41 -3.70 -1.29
CA THR A 46 10.48 -2.42 -1.99
C THR A 46 9.54 -2.50 -3.20
N PRO A 47 8.39 -1.82 -3.16
CA PRO A 47 7.47 -1.83 -4.29
C PRO A 47 8.03 -1.03 -5.46
N ILE A 48 7.67 -1.43 -6.67
CA ILE A 48 8.11 -0.78 -7.90
C ILE A 48 7.00 0.14 -8.40
N ILE A 49 7.37 1.38 -8.74
CA ILE A 49 6.43 2.34 -9.32
C ILE A 49 6.03 1.90 -10.73
N ASN A 50 4.71 1.89 -10.99
CA ASN A 50 4.17 1.63 -12.32
C ASN A 50 4.07 2.93 -13.10
N PRO A 51 4.92 3.18 -14.12
CA PRO A 51 4.82 4.39 -14.92
C PRO A 51 3.45 4.47 -15.62
N PRO A 52 2.84 5.65 -15.74
CA PRO A 52 3.31 7.00 -15.39
C PRO A 52 2.96 7.48 -13.97
N GLN A 53 2.65 6.59 -13.07
CA GLN A 53 2.23 6.93 -11.69
C GLN A 53 3.31 7.69 -10.91
N SER A 54 2.87 8.48 -9.91
CA SER A 54 3.75 9.33 -9.10
C SER A 54 4.41 8.60 -7.96
N ALA A 55 3.73 7.61 -7.38
CA ALA A 55 4.20 6.89 -6.21
C ALA A 55 3.45 5.59 -5.98
N ILE A 56 3.98 4.76 -5.09
CA ILE A 56 3.37 3.53 -4.61
C ILE A 56 3.53 3.43 -3.10
N LEU A 57 2.49 2.95 -2.42
CA LEU A 57 2.50 2.60 -1.02
C LEU A 57 2.38 1.08 -0.88
N GLY A 58 3.38 0.46 -0.28
CA GLY A 58 3.36 -0.96 0.06
C GLY A 58 2.93 -1.18 1.50
N MET A 59 1.90 -2.00 1.70
CA MET A 59 1.50 -2.49 3.01
C MET A 59 2.00 -3.91 3.17
N HIS A 60 2.55 -4.23 4.35
CA HIS A 60 3.11 -5.55 4.67
C HIS A 60 2.42 -6.14 5.89
N GLY A 61 2.84 -7.34 6.28
CA GLY A 61 2.26 -8.05 7.41
C GLY A 61 2.40 -7.29 8.73
N THR A 62 1.47 -7.53 9.63
CA THR A 62 1.51 -7.02 11.00
C THR A 62 2.00 -8.12 11.91
N PHE A 63 3.08 -7.89 12.65
CA PHE A 63 3.71 -8.88 13.50
C PHE A 63 3.88 -8.35 14.91
N GLU A 64 3.81 -9.25 15.88
CA GLU A 64 4.15 -8.95 17.26
C GLU A 64 5.67 -8.91 17.42
N ARG A 65 6.17 -7.79 17.92
CA ARG A 65 7.61 -7.60 18.16
C ARG A 65 7.86 -7.01 19.53
N PRO A 66 8.94 -7.40 20.20
CA PRO A 66 9.37 -6.74 21.42
C PRO A 66 9.84 -5.31 21.09
N VAL A 67 9.31 -4.34 21.80
CA VAL A 67 9.73 -2.94 21.70
C VAL A 67 9.98 -2.37 23.10
N VAL A 68 10.98 -1.52 23.21
CA VAL A 68 11.29 -0.86 24.47
C VAL A 68 10.51 0.46 24.53
N ARG A 69 9.71 0.63 25.60
CA ARG A 69 9.07 1.89 25.96
C ARG A 69 9.31 2.18 27.44
N ASN A 70 9.75 3.39 27.76
CA ASN A 70 10.04 3.80 29.13
C ASN A 70 10.96 2.84 29.90
N GLY A 71 11.99 2.31 29.23
CA GLY A 71 12.92 1.35 29.81
C GLY A 71 12.37 -0.08 30.02
N GLN A 72 11.13 -0.35 29.59
CA GLN A 72 10.51 -1.67 29.69
C GLN A 72 10.29 -2.30 28.32
N VAL A 73 10.45 -3.61 28.23
CA VAL A 73 10.18 -4.38 27.01
C VAL A 73 8.70 -4.76 26.97
N ASN A 74 8.01 -4.28 25.97
CA ASN A 74 6.59 -4.55 25.72
C ASN A 74 6.41 -5.25 24.40
N LYS A 75 5.42 -6.15 24.34
CA LYS A 75 5.00 -6.82 23.10
C LYS A 75 3.99 -5.93 22.39
N ASN A 76 4.34 -5.43 21.20
CA ASN A 76 3.46 -4.59 20.42
C ASN A 76 3.33 -5.12 18.99
N LEU A 77 2.17 -4.85 18.38
CA LEU A 77 1.95 -5.08 16.96
C LEU A 77 2.65 -3.98 16.15
N LYS A 78 3.44 -4.39 15.17
CA LYS A 78 4.07 -3.49 14.18
C LYS A 78 3.62 -3.87 12.79
N ALA A 79 3.06 -2.89 12.08
CA ALA A 79 2.82 -2.97 10.65
C ALA A 79 3.97 -2.27 9.91
N GLN A 80 4.40 -2.85 8.81
CA GLN A 80 5.40 -2.25 7.94
C GLN A 80 4.70 -1.57 6.77
N LEU A 81 4.95 -0.28 6.61
CA LEU A 81 4.51 0.51 5.46
C LEU A 81 5.73 1.04 4.74
N ILE A 82 5.77 0.89 3.44
CA ILE A 82 6.82 1.44 2.59
C ILE A 82 6.19 2.34 1.54
N TYR A 83 6.64 3.57 1.50
CA TYR A 83 6.23 4.58 0.54
C TYR A 83 7.40 4.90 -0.40
N GLU A 84 7.18 4.74 -1.69
CA GLU A 84 8.17 5.03 -2.72
C GLU A 84 7.64 6.16 -3.63
N PRO A 85 8.10 7.40 -3.45
CA PRO A 85 7.78 8.49 -4.36
C PRO A 85 8.66 8.45 -5.61
N ARG A 86 8.09 8.79 -6.75
CA ARG A 86 8.78 8.79 -8.05
C ARG A 86 10.09 9.56 -8.07
N LEU A 87 10.17 10.66 -7.31
CA LEU A 87 11.39 11.47 -7.24
C LEU A 87 12.56 10.70 -6.65
N LEU A 88 12.35 9.95 -5.57
CA LEU A 88 13.36 9.09 -4.95
C LEU A 88 13.76 7.95 -5.89
N HIS A 89 12.80 7.36 -6.56
CA HIS A 89 13.07 6.28 -7.51
C HIS A 89 14.00 6.71 -8.64
N LEU A 90 13.79 7.90 -9.20
CA LEU A 90 14.68 8.48 -10.22
C LEU A 90 16.08 8.79 -9.69
N MET A 91 16.19 9.18 -8.42
CA MET A 91 17.50 9.41 -7.78
C MET A 91 18.28 8.10 -7.61
N TYR A 92 17.63 7.01 -7.26
CA TYR A 92 18.26 5.70 -7.12
C TYR A 92 18.70 5.09 -8.46
N GLN A 93 18.01 5.38 -9.55
CA GLN A 93 18.38 4.89 -10.87
C GLN A 93 19.61 5.60 -11.48
N ASN A 94 19.94 6.78 -10.96
CA ASN A 94 21.09 7.59 -11.43
C ASN A 94 22.33 7.46 -10.50
N LEU A 95 22.28 6.61 -9.52
CA LEU A 95 23.41 6.22 -8.67
C LEU A 95 24.05 4.91 -9.17
#